data_9fb0d116eec8eeafd79b329d0b4e201e
#
_entry.id   9fb0d116eec8eeafd79b329d0b4e201e
#
_cell.length_a   1.000
_cell.length_b   1.000
_cell.length_c   1.000
_cell.angle_alpha   90.00
_cell.angle_beta   90.00
_cell.angle_gamma   90.00
#
_symmetry.space_group_name_H-M   'P 1'
#
loop_
_entity.id
_entity.type
_entity.pdbx_description
1 polymer ?
#
loop_
_entity_poly.entity_id
_entity_poly.type
_entity_poly.pdbx_seq_one_letter_code
_entity_poly.pdbx_strand_id
1 'polypeptide(L)'
;MPKTPSLTLAIELRAVSRRFADPGGRTVGVHPTSLTVPQGEIHGIIGFSGAGKSTLLRLVNLLERPDAGEVIVHGNTLTRLSAAGLRQARHRIGMIFQHFNLLHNQTVADNVALPMRIAGADPARIRERVQVCLDFVGLAEKADVYPGRLSGGQKQRVAIARALAPEPHVLLADEPTSALDPRTTLDLLGVLADANRRFGVTILLVSHEMEVIRRLCHRVSVMEGGRIVEQLDIADGRIPEGSQLASWLSDFGAVGPAASPSPATRPDAAATPHHFALEAAHA
;
A
#
# COMPACT_ATOMS: atom_id res chain seq x y z
N MET A 1 -22.71 35.95 -3.25
CA MET A 1 -21.53 35.15 -3.59
C MET A 1 -21.87 33.70 -3.37
N PRO A 2 -21.77 32.78 -4.35
CA PRO A 2 -22.01 31.37 -4.12
C PRO A 2 -20.92 30.87 -3.16
N LYS A 3 -21.33 30.23 -2.03
CA LYS A 3 -20.41 29.52 -1.14
C LYS A 3 -19.80 28.39 -1.95
N THR A 4 -18.50 28.45 -2.18
CA THR A 4 -17.72 27.31 -2.67
C THR A 4 -18.06 26.12 -1.76
N PRO A 5 -18.49 24.96 -2.29
CA PRO A 5 -18.78 23.80 -1.47
C PRO A 5 -17.49 23.45 -0.70
N SER A 6 -17.55 23.48 0.63
CA SER A 6 -16.40 23.07 1.45
C SER A 6 -16.19 21.58 1.19
N LEU A 7 -15.13 21.24 0.49
CA LEU A 7 -14.72 19.86 0.27
C LEU A 7 -14.55 19.19 1.63
N THR A 8 -15.38 18.17 1.90
CA THR A 8 -15.23 17.39 3.13
C THR A 8 -13.95 16.56 3.02
N LEU A 9 -13.03 16.73 3.97
CA LEU A 9 -11.77 16.00 3.98
C LEU A 9 -11.93 14.60 4.59
N ALA A 10 -11.37 13.60 3.92
CA ALA A 10 -11.25 12.25 4.46
C ALA A 10 -9.99 12.09 5.29
N ILE A 11 -8.88 12.69 4.85
CA ILE A 11 -7.60 12.66 5.54
C ILE A 11 -7.05 14.09 5.62
N GLU A 12 -6.57 14.47 6.80
CA GLU A 12 -5.84 15.71 7.01
C GLU A 12 -4.65 15.44 7.93
N LEU A 13 -3.46 15.67 7.41
CA LEU A 13 -2.21 15.66 8.16
C LEU A 13 -1.78 17.11 8.36
N ARG A 14 -1.53 17.50 9.61
CA ARG A 14 -1.08 18.85 9.98
C ARG A 14 0.31 18.79 10.55
N ALA A 15 1.31 19.16 9.78
CA ALA A 15 2.72 19.21 10.15
C ALA A 15 3.21 17.95 10.87
N VAL A 16 2.75 16.76 10.43
CA VAL A 16 3.15 15.48 11.02
C VAL A 16 4.62 15.20 10.71
N SER A 17 5.36 14.74 11.72
CA SER A 17 6.75 14.33 11.55
C SER A 17 7.04 13.04 12.28
N ARG A 18 8.00 12.26 11.76
CA ARG A 18 8.47 11.04 12.37
C ARG A 18 9.96 10.85 12.09
N ARG A 19 10.75 10.56 13.13
CA ARG A 19 12.17 10.30 13.05
C ARG A 19 12.46 8.89 13.54
N PHE A 20 13.34 8.21 12.84
CA PHE A 20 13.89 6.93 13.27
C PHE A 20 15.37 7.11 13.53
N ALA A 21 15.85 6.70 14.69
CA ALA A 21 17.27 6.67 14.99
C ALA A 21 17.89 5.49 14.21
N ASP A 22 18.83 5.79 13.30
CA ASP A 22 19.68 4.78 12.68
C ASP A 22 20.95 4.64 13.52
N PRO A 23 21.51 3.44 13.72
CA PRO A 23 22.81 3.23 14.37
C PRO A 23 23.95 4.05 13.76
N GLY A 24 23.84 4.48 12.50
CA GLY A 24 24.76 5.38 11.81
C GLY A 24 24.52 6.88 12.02
N GLY A 25 23.58 7.28 12.89
CA GLY A 25 23.26 8.69 13.17
C GLY A 25 22.49 9.41 12.07
N ARG A 26 22.09 8.73 10.99
CA ARG A 26 21.22 9.27 9.94
C ARG A 26 19.76 9.20 10.39
N THR A 27 19.09 10.34 10.38
CA THR A 27 17.65 10.39 10.68
C THR A 27 16.88 10.10 9.39
N VAL A 28 16.25 8.93 9.33
CA VAL A 28 15.34 8.56 8.24
C VAL A 28 13.92 8.68 8.76
N GLY A 29 13.04 9.32 8.02
CA GLY A 29 11.65 9.45 8.44
C GLY A 29 10.86 10.44 7.60
N VAL A 30 9.90 11.11 8.24
CA VAL A 30 9.07 12.14 7.63
C VAL A 30 9.33 13.46 8.35
N HIS A 31 9.75 14.47 7.58
CA HIS A 31 9.84 15.86 8.06
C HIS A 31 8.44 16.43 8.27
N PRO A 32 8.29 17.58 8.99
CA PRO A 32 7.00 18.22 9.14
C PRO A 32 6.28 18.35 7.80
N THR A 33 5.23 17.57 7.63
CA THR A 33 4.50 17.38 6.36
C THR A 33 3.02 17.56 6.60
N SER A 34 2.37 18.33 5.70
CA SER A 34 0.92 18.50 5.67
C SER A 34 0.35 17.93 4.37
N LEU A 35 -0.79 17.24 4.48
CA LEU A 35 -1.48 16.62 3.35
C LEU A 35 -2.97 16.67 3.60
N THR A 36 -3.76 16.99 2.58
CA THR A 36 -5.22 16.90 2.61
C THR A 36 -5.72 16.03 1.47
N VAL A 37 -6.63 15.10 1.79
CA VAL A 37 -7.28 14.23 0.80
C VAL A 37 -8.79 14.38 0.96
N PRO A 38 -9.49 14.89 -0.06
CA PRO A 38 -10.95 14.96 -0.09
C PRO A 38 -11.62 13.59 -0.03
N GLN A 39 -12.87 13.56 0.44
CA GLN A 39 -13.67 12.33 0.41
C GLN A 39 -13.91 11.86 -1.03
N GLY A 40 -13.81 10.53 -1.23
CA GLY A 40 -14.01 9.90 -2.54
C GLY A 40 -12.84 10.07 -3.52
N GLU A 41 -11.77 10.75 -3.12
CA GLU A 41 -10.57 10.90 -3.95
C GLU A 41 -9.70 9.63 -3.90
N ILE A 42 -9.06 9.31 -5.02
CA ILE A 42 -7.92 8.39 -5.06
C ILE A 42 -6.66 9.24 -5.17
N HIS A 43 -5.87 9.27 -4.09
CA HIS A 43 -4.67 10.07 -3.96
C HIS A 43 -3.42 9.19 -3.97
N GLY A 44 -2.50 9.45 -4.87
CA GLY A 44 -1.23 8.74 -4.97
C GLY A 44 -0.11 9.44 -4.21
N ILE A 45 0.77 8.68 -3.57
CA ILE A 45 2.07 9.16 -3.08
C ILE A 45 3.14 8.42 -3.86
N ILE A 46 3.98 9.17 -4.58
CA ILE A 46 5.09 8.62 -5.36
C ILE A 46 6.43 9.16 -4.86
N GLY A 47 7.49 8.40 -5.06
CA GLY A 47 8.85 8.80 -4.65
C GLY A 47 9.81 7.62 -4.71
N PHE A 48 11.10 7.90 -4.66
CA PHE A 48 12.14 6.87 -4.63
C PHE A 48 12.06 5.99 -3.38
N SER A 49 12.74 4.84 -3.41
CA SER A 49 12.90 4.00 -2.23
C SER A 49 13.56 4.81 -1.11
N GLY A 50 13.04 4.67 0.11
CA GLY A 50 13.54 5.45 1.26
C GLY A 50 13.01 6.89 1.36
N ALA A 51 12.18 7.37 0.43
CA ALA A 51 11.60 8.73 0.49
C ALA A 51 10.65 8.97 1.68
N GLY A 52 10.28 7.93 2.45
CA GLY A 52 9.39 8.04 3.61
C GLY A 52 7.90 7.74 3.31
N LYS A 53 7.56 7.29 2.10
CA LYS A 53 6.17 7.06 1.65
C LYS A 53 5.36 6.13 2.57
N SER A 54 5.87 4.92 2.80
CA SER A 54 5.19 3.93 3.66
C SER A 54 5.10 4.41 5.11
N THR A 55 6.09 5.21 5.57
CA THR A 55 6.03 5.85 6.89
C THR A 55 4.88 6.86 6.93
N LEU A 56 4.79 7.75 5.93
CA LEU A 56 3.69 8.73 5.84
C LEU A 56 2.33 8.03 5.80
N LEU A 57 2.19 6.96 5.01
CA LEU A 57 0.97 6.16 4.96
C LEU A 57 0.59 5.56 6.33
N ARG A 58 1.58 5.01 7.05
CA ARG A 58 1.38 4.40 8.37
C ARG A 58 1.11 5.42 9.48
N LEU A 59 1.48 6.68 9.28
CA LEU A 59 1.07 7.78 10.18
C LEU A 59 -0.44 8.03 10.10
N VAL A 60 -1.10 7.85 8.93
CA VAL A 60 -2.53 8.11 8.75
C VAL A 60 -3.40 7.24 9.67
N ASN A 61 -3.05 5.98 9.90
CA ASN A 61 -3.77 5.08 10.80
C ASN A 61 -3.10 4.91 12.17
N LEU A 62 -2.05 5.70 12.44
CA LEU A 62 -1.21 5.63 13.65
C LEU A 62 -0.61 4.24 13.90
N LEU A 63 -0.37 3.41 12.86
CA LEU A 63 0.54 2.27 12.99
C LEU A 63 1.94 2.75 13.37
N GLU A 64 2.36 3.88 12.78
CA GLU A 64 3.46 4.70 13.26
C GLU A 64 2.89 5.94 13.95
N ARG A 65 3.32 6.25 15.17
CA ARG A 65 2.91 7.47 15.84
C ARG A 65 3.80 8.63 15.42
N PRO A 66 3.24 9.80 15.06
CA PRO A 66 4.03 10.97 14.77
C PRO A 66 4.73 11.47 16.06
N ASP A 67 5.92 12.02 15.92
CA ASP A 67 6.64 12.70 17.00
C ASP A 67 6.05 14.10 17.24
N ALA A 68 5.48 14.72 16.19
CA ALA A 68 4.76 15.99 16.26
C ALA A 68 3.69 16.07 15.17
N GLY A 69 2.77 17.03 15.31
CA GLY A 69 1.67 17.26 14.39
C GLY A 69 0.40 16.48 14.74
N GLU A 70 -0.62 16.63 13.90
CA GLU A 70 -1.93 16.00 14.11
C GLU A 70 -2.34 15.19 12.89
N VAL A 71 -2.98 14.04 13.16
CA VAL A 71 -3.61 13.19 12.17
C VAL A 71 -5.11 13.23 12.37
N ILE A 72 -5.84 13.67 11.34
CA ILE A 72 -7.29 13.77 11.36
C ILE A 72 -7.84 12.89 10.23
N VAL A 73 -8.73 11.97 10.55
CA VAL A 73 -9.39 11.11 9.57
C VAL A 73 -10.90 11.20 9.78
N HIS A 74 -11.62 11.58 8.72
CA HIS A 74 -13.08 11.79 8.76
C HIS A 74 -13.50 12.69 9.94
N GLY A 75 -12.78 13.81 10.16
CA GLY A 75 -13.04 14.75 11.22
C GLY A 75 -12.60 14.32 12.63
N ASN A 76 -12.13 13.09 12.82
CA ASN A 76 -11.63 12.59 14.10
C ASN A 76 -10.13 12.80 14.22
N THR A 77 -9.66 13.56 15.21
CA THR A 77 -8.24 13.74 15.49
C THR A 77 -7.67 12.51 16.18
N LEU A 78 -7.13 11.58 15.38
CA LEU A 78 -6.66 10.27 15.86
C LEU A 78 -5.56 10.39 16.91
N THR A 79 -4.68 11.38 16.76
CA THR A 79 -3.56 11.63 17.67
C THR A 79 -3.99 11.98 19.10
N ARG A 80 -5.24 12.42 19.27
CA ARG A 80 -5.82 12.76 20.59
C ARG A 80 -6.69 11.65 21.20
N LEU A 81 -6.95 10.56 20.45
CA LEU A 81 -7.80 9.49 20.93
C LEU A 81 -7.11 8.62 21.99
N SER A 82 -7.90 8.11 22.92
CA SER A 82 -7.49 7.03 23.80
C SER A 82 -7.18 5.75 23.00
N ALA A 83 -6.48 4.78 23.59
CA ALA A 83 -6.20 3.50 22.95
C ALA A 83 -7.48 2.75 22.50
N ALA A 84 -8.57 2.85 23.27
CA ALA A 84 -9.86 2.26 22.91
C ALA A 84 -10.51 3.02 21.74
N GLY A 85 -10.53 4.36 21.77
CA GLY A 85 -11.04 5.19 20.69
C GLY A 85 -10.27 5.00 19.38
N LEU A 86 -8.94 4.85 19.46
CA LEU A 86 -8.10 4.60 18.30
C LEU A 86 -8.39 3.21 17.68
N ARG A 87 -8.59 2.17 18.51
CA ARG A 87 -9.00 0.86 17.98
C ARG A 87 -10.32 0.97 17.22
N GLN A 88 -11.30 1.67 17.78
CA GLN A 88 -12.59 1.88 17.13
C GLN A 88 -12.46 2.68 15.83
N ALA A 89 -11.68 3.76 15.81
CA ALA A 89 -11.43 4.55 14.59
C ALA A 89 -10.77 3.73 13.49
N ARG A 90 -9.83 2.84 13.82
CA ARG A 90 -9.15 1.96 12.86
C ARG A 90 -10.07 0.97 12.15
N HIS A 91 -11.24 0.62 12.70
CA HIS A 91 -12.23 -0.20 11.98
C HIS A 91 -12.80 0.51 10.74
N ARG A 92 -12.70 1.83 10.67
CA ARG A 92 -13.11 2.63 9.51
C ARG A 92 -11.95 2.98 8.57
N ILE A 93 -10.77 2.42 8.81
CA ILE A 93 -9.57 2.61 7.99
C ILE A 93 -9.06 1.24 7.57
N GLY A 94 -9.33 0.86 6.32
CA GLY A 94 -8.80 -0.37 5.73
C GLY A 94 -7.33 -0.21 5.39
N MET A 95 -6.57 -1.31 5.44
CA MET A 95 -5.17 -1.33 5.04
C MET A 95 -4.86 -2.52 4.14
N ILE A 96 -4.25 -2.25 3.00
CA ILE A 96 -3.70 -3.22 2.06
C ILE A 96 -2.18 -3.12 2.15
N PHE A 97 -1.52 -4.24 2.41
CA PHE A 97 -0.08 -4.33 2.59
C PHE A 97 0.60 -4.89 1.33
N GLN A 98 1.85 -4.55 1.13
CA GLN A 98 2.68 -5.04 0.04
C GLN A 98 2.77 -6.58 -0.01
N HIS A 99 2.87 -7.25 1.14
CA HIS A 99 3.03 -8.71 1.26
C HIS A 99 1.73 -9.43 1.65
N PHE A 100 0.54 -8.91 1.26
CA PHE A 100 -0.77 -9.48 1.51
C PHE A 100 -1.15 -9.62 2.99
N ASN A 101 -0.26 -10.06 3.85
CA ASN A 101 -0.42 -10.31 5.29
C ASN A 101 -1.66 -11.16 5.62
N LEU A 102 -1.87 -12.23 4.83
CA LEU A 102 -2.94 -13.20 5.06
C LEU A 102 -2.52 -14.21 6.12
N LEU A 103 -3.47 -14.62 6.96
CA LEU A 103 -3.30 -15.71 7.91
C LEU A 103 -3.32 -17.04 7.15
N HIS A 104 -2.17 -17.71 7.06
CA HIS A 104 -2.00 -18.94 6.26
C HIS A 104 -2.78 -20.14 6.79
N ASN A 105 -3.09 -20.15 8.09
CA ASN A 105 -3.86 -21.17 8.78
C ASN A 105 -5.37 -20.90 8.80
N GLN A 106 -5.82 -19.87 8.11
CA GLN A 106 -7.23 -19.47 7.96
C GLN A 106 -7.64 -19.55 6.49
N THR A 107 -8.92 -19.85 6.23
CA THR A 107 -9.47 -19.82 4.89
C THR A 107 -9.52 -18.40 4.31
N VAL A 108 -9.86 -18.28 3.03
CA VAL A 108 -10.12 -16.98 2.39
C VAL A 108 -11.27 -16.25 3.11
N ALA A 109 -12.38 -16.95 3.36
CA ALA A 109 -13.52 -16.37 4.08
C ALA A 109 -13.14 -15.91 5.49
N ASP A 110 -12.36 -16.70 6.22
CA ASP A 110 -11.91 -16.33 7.56
C ASP A 110 -10.97 -15.12 7.57
N ASN A 111 -10.07 -15.02 6.58
CA ASN A 111 -9.23 -13.85 6.42
C ASN A 111 -10.06 -12.58 6.19
N VAL A 112 -11.10 -12.65 5.34
CA VAL A 112 -11.99 -11.51 5.07
C VAL A 112 -12.85 -11.17 6.30
N ALA A 113 -13.31 -12.18 7.05
CA ALA A 113 -14.11 -12.01 8.26
C ALA A 113 -13.34 -11.40 9.43
N LEU A 114 -12.01 -11.58 9.47
CA LEU A 114 -11.17 -11.29 10.64
C LEU A 114 -11.36 -9.89 11.23
N PRO A 115 -11.29 -8.78 10.46
CA PRO A 115 -11.44 -7.45 11.05
C PRO A 115 -12.82 -7.21 11.67
N MET A 116 -13.86 -7.81 11.11
CA MET A 116 -15.22 -7.72 11.65
C MET A 116 -15.38 -8.55 12.92
N ARG A 117 -14.77 -9.73 12.99
CA ARG A 117 -14.72 -10.55 14.22
C ARG A 117 -14.01 -9.81 15.35
N ILE A 118 -12.88 -9.17 15.06
CA ILE A 118 -12.13 -8.35 16.04
C ILE A 118 -12.98 -7.17 16.52
N ALA A 119 -13.80 -6.59 15.64
CA ALA A 119 -14.74 -5.52 15.99
C ALA A 119 -15.96 -6.00 16.79
N GLY A 120 -16.16 -7.31 16.98
CA GLY A 120 -17.31 -7.87 17.68
C GLY A 120 -18.62 -7.76 16.88
N ALA A 121 -18.56 -7.72 15.55
CA ALA A 121 -19.73 -7.64 14.70
C ALA A 121 -20.59 -8.92 14.78
N ASP A 122 -21.90 -8.75 14.54
CA ASP A 122 -22.85 -9.86 14.51
C ASP A 122 -22.46 -10.93 13.47
N PRO A 123 -22.51 -12.24 13.81
CA PRO A 123 -22.13 -13.31 12.90
C PRO A 123 -22.93 -13.36 11.59
N ALA A 124 -24.20 -12.95 11.57
CA ALA A 124 -24.99 -12.91 10.34
C ALA A 124 -24.48 -11.80 9.42
N ARG A 125 -24.21 -10.62 9.97
CA ARG A 125 -23.60 -9.50 9.24
C ARG A 125 -22.20 -9.87 8.72
N ILE A 126 -21.39 -10.58 9.49
CA ILE A 126 -20.08 -11.04 9.03
C ILE A 126 -20.23 -11.91 7.78
N ARG A 127 -21.12 -12.92 7.82
CA ARG A 127 -21.34 -13.82 6.67
C ARG A 127 -21.79 -13.06 5.43
N GLU A 128 -22.76 -12.15 5.56
CA GLU A 128 -23.24 -11.30 4.46
C GLU A 128 -22.11 -10.47 3.87
N ARG A 129 -21.34 -9.78 4.70
CA ARG A 129 -20.24 -8.91 4.24
C ARG A 129 -19.12 -9.69 3.58
N VAL A 130 -18.77 -10.85 4.11
CA VAL A 130 -17.76 -11.75 3.52
C VAL A 130 -18.19 -12.15 2.11
N GLN A 131 -19.46 -12.57 1.93
CA GLN A 131 -19.98 -12.94 0.62
C GLN A 131 -19.92 -11.76 -0.35
N VAL A 132 -20.43 -10.60 0.04
CA VAL A 132 -20.41 -9.37 -0.78
C VAL A 132 -18.99 -8.99 -1.20
N CYS A 133 -18.03 -9.08 -0.28
CA CYS A 133 -16.65 -8.72 -0.59
C CYS A 133 -15.95 -9.75 -1.48
N LEU A 134 -16.22 -11.05 -1.29
CA LEU A 134 -15.68 -12.11 -2.14
C LEU A 134 -16.27 -12.09 -3.54
N ASP A 135 -17.57 -11.84 -3.67
CA ASP A 135 -18.23 -11.62 -4.98
C ASP A 135 -17.61 -10.41 -5.69
N PHE A 136 -17.42 -9.31 -4.96
CA PHE A 136 -16.83 -8.09 -5.51
C PHE A 136 -15.43 -8.31 -6.11
N VAL A 137 -14.58 -9.11 -5.44
CA VAL A 137 -13.22 -9.38 -5.93
C VAL A 137 -13.15 -10.62 -6.85
N GLY A 138 -14.29 -11.28 -7.13
CA GLY A 138 -14.39 -12.46 -8.01
C GLY A 138 -13.75 -13.71 -7.42
N LEU A 139 -13.89 -13.92 -6.10
CA LEU A 139 -13.31 -15.08 -5.38
C LEU A 139 -14.31 -15.84 -4.52
N ALA A 140 -15.62 -15.71 -4.78
CA ALA A 140 -16.66 -16.39 -4.01
C ALA A 140 -16.47 -17.91 -3.94
N GLU A 141 -16.15 -18.55 -5.09
CA GLU A 141 -15.90 -20.00 -5.18
C GLU A 141 -14.66 -20.47 -4.39
N LYS A 142 -13.82 -19.55 -3.94
CA LYS A 142 -12.59 -19.82 -3.19
C LYS A 142 -12.70 -19.53 -1.70
N ALA A 143 -13.91 -19.33 -1.18
CA ALA A 143 -14.16 -18.98 0.22
C ALA A 143 -13.49 -19.94 1.21
N ASP A 144 -13.53 -21.24 0.94
CA ASP A 144 -12.99 -22.30 1.80
C ASP A 144 -11.53 -22.68 1.48
N VAL A 145 -10.91 -22.01 0.51
CA VAL A 145 -9.53 -22.28 0.10
C VAL A 145 -8.56 -21.56 1.06
N TYR A 146 -7.41 -22.18 1.32
CA TYR A 146 -6.33 -21.57 2.12
C TYR A 146 -5.39 -20.73 1.24
N PRO A 147 -4.80 -19.64 1.79
CA PRO A 147 -3.92 -18.74 1.03
C PRO A 147 -2.76 -19.42 0.30
N GLY A 148 -2.26 -20.55 0.80
CA GLY A 148 -1.18 -21.32 0.16
C GLY A 148 -1.53 -21.83 -1.24
N ARG A 149 -2.82 -21.95 -1.57
CA ARG A 149 -3.32 -22.43 -2.88
C ARG A 149 -3.72 -21.30 -3.84
N LEU A 150 -3.46 -20.06 -3.48
CA LEU A 150 -3.81 -18.87 -4.26
C LEU A 150 -2.58 -18.32 -5.01
N SER A 151 -2.81 -17.77 -6.22
CA SER A 151 -1.82 -16.95 -6.90
C SER A 151 -1.58 -15.62 -6.16
N GLY A 152 -0.50 -14.91 -6.50
CA GLY A 152 -0.19 -13.60 -5.91
C GLY A 152 -1.34 -12.59 -6.07
N GLY A 153 -1.89 -12.49 -7.28
CA GLY A 153 -3.03 -11.61 -7.56
C GLY A 153 -4.30 -12.00 -6.80
N GLN A 154 -4.57 -13.32 -6.64
CA GLN A 154 -5.68 -13.78 -5.82
C GLN A 154 -5.49 -13.44 -4.34
N LYS A 155 -4.27 -13.61 -3.80
CA LYS A 155 -3.94 -13.20 -2.43
C LYS A 155 -4.17 -11.71 -2.22
N GLN A 156 -3.80 -10.88 -3.19
CA GLN A 156 -4.01 -9.44 -3.11
C GLN A 156 -5.50 -9.08 -3.18
N ARG A 157 -6.28 -9.75 -4.02
CA ARG A 157 -7.74 -9.58 -4.05
C ARG A 157 -8.38 -9.96 -2.70
N VAL A 158 -7.93 -11.02 -2.05
CA VAL A 158 -8.37 -11.38 -0.68
C VAL A 158 -7.99 -10.28 0.32
N ALA A 159 -6.78 -9.70 0.22
CA ALA A 159 -6.37 -8.60 1.09
C ALA A 159 -7.25 -7.35 0.88
N ILE A 160 -7.66 -7.04 -0.36
CA ILE A 160 -8.63 -5.98 -0.66
C ILE A 160 -10.00 -6.30 -0.05
N ALA A 161 -10.53 -7.51 -0.27
CA ALA A 161 -11.81 -7.94 0.31
C ALA A 161 -11.81 -7.81 1.83
N ARG A 162 -10.74 -8.25 2.50
CA ARG A 162 -10.54 -8.11 3.95
C ARG A 162 -10.55 -6.65 4.39
N ALA A 163 -9.88 -5.76 3.64
CA ALA A 163 -9.82 -4.35 3.97
C ALA A 163 -11.18 -3.65 3.77
N LEU A 164 -12.01 -4.11 2.83
CA LEU A 164 -13.34 -3.57 2.53
C LEU A 164 -14.46 -4.13 3.43
N ALA A 165 -14.27 -5.30 4.04
CA ALA A 165 -15.30 -5.96 4.82
C ALA A 165 -15.89 -5.10 5.95
N PRO A 166 -15.09 -4.30 6.72
CA PRO A 166 -15.61 -3.41 7.75
C PRO A 166 -16.30 -2.14 7.24
N GLU A 167 -16.49 -1.98 5.93
CA GLU A 167 -17.04 -0.76 5.31
C GLU A 167 -16.21 0.49 5.68
N PRO A 168 -14.92 0.52 5.32
CA PRO A 168 -14.05 1.63 5.69
C PRO A 168 -14.42 2.91 4.93
N HIS A 169 -14.17 4.06 5.56
CA HIS A 169 -14.23 5.36 4.88
C HIS A 169 -12.96 5.67 4.10
N VAL A 170 -11.83 5.14 4.56
CA VAL A 170 -10.51 5.32 3.98
C VAL A 170 -9.84 3.96 3.78
N LEU A 171 -9.24 3.77 2.62
CA LEU A 171 -8.42 2.62 2.27
C LEU A 171 -6.98 3.08 2.04
N LEU A 172 -6.07 2.57 2.84
CA LEU A 172 -4.64 2.80 2.72
C LEU A 172 -4.01 1.64 1.94
N ALA A 173 -3.24 1.91 0.91
CA ALA A 173 -2.60 0.88 0.10
C ALA A 173 -1.09 1.12 -0.01
N ASP A 174 -0.30 0.25 0.62
CA ASP A 174 1.16 0.31 0.66
C ASP A 174 1.71 -0.61 -0.44
N GLU A 175 2.08 -0.05 -1.58
CA GLU A 175 2.61 -0.75 -2.77
C GLU A 175 1.83 -2.01 -3.18
N PRO A 176 0.52 -1.91 -3.41
CA PRO A 176 -0.36 -3.08 -3.55
C PRO A 176 -0.08 -3.93 -4.81
N THR A 177 0.73 -3.44 -5.75
CA THR A 177 1.03 -4.08 -7.04
C THR A 177 2.46 -4.57 -7.18
N SER A 178 3.37 -4.19 -6.29
CA SER A 178 4.82 -4.40 -6.43
C SER A 178 5.27 -5.87 -6.52
N ALA A 179 4.43 -6.83 -6.11
CA ALA A 179 4.70 -8.26 -6.17
C ALA A 179 3.94 -8.98 -7.29
N LEU A 180 3.36 -8.23 -8.25
CA LEU A 180 2.48 -8.75 -9.28
C LEU A 180 3.07 -8.54 -10.68
N ASP A 181 2.69 -9.40 -11.62
CA ASP A 181 2.98 -9.20 -13.02
C ASP A 181 2.12 -8.06 -13.63
N PRO A 182 2.52 -7.47 -14.77
CA PRO A 182 1.85 -6.29 -15.33
C PRO A 182 0.36 -6.50 -15.63
N ARG A 183 -0.04 -7.70 -16.07
CA ARG A 183 -1.45 -8.00 -16.39
C ARG A 183 -2.28 -8.06 -15.10
N THR A 184 -1.78 -8.78 -14.12
CA THR A 184 -2.44 -8.87 -12.80
C THR A 184 -2.50 -7.51 -12.11
N THR A 185 -1.47 -6.66 -12.30
CA THR A 185 -1.48 -5.26 -11.83
C THR A 185 -2.68 -4.49 -12.41
N LEU A 186 -2.87 -4.52 -13.73
CA LEU A 186 -4.00 -3.82 -14.38
C LEU A 186 -5.36 -4.28 -13.86
N ASP A 187 -5.55 -5.60 -13.72
CA ASP A 187 -6.77 -6.17 -13.16
C ASP A 187 -7.01 -5.68 -11.72
N LEU A 188 -5.96 -5.59 -10.91
CA LEU A 188 -6.06 -5.12 -9.53
C LEU A 188 -6.40 -3.61 -9.45
N LEU A 189 -5.82 -2.79 -10.33
CA LEU A 189 -6.16 -1.36 -10.42
C LEU A 189 -7.64 -1.18 -10.75
N GLY A 190 -8.19 -2.03 -11.64
CA GLY A 190 -9.64 -2.08 -11.92
C GLY A 190 -10.45 -2.33 -10.65
N VAL A 191 -10.06 -3.31 -9.83
CA VAL A 191 -10.74 -3.61 -8.55
C VAL A 191 -10.67 -2.43 -7.59
N LEU A 192 -9.54 -1.72 -7.47
CA LEU A 192 -9.43 -0.54 -6.60
C LEU A 192 -10.27 0.63 -7.09
N ALA A 193 -10.29 0.89 -8.42
CA ALA A 193 -11.16 1.91 -9.02
C ALA A 193 -12.64 1.58 -8.78
N ASP A 194 -13.03 0.32 -8.94
CA ASP A 194 -14.39 -0.13 -8.67
C ASP A 194 -14.77 -0.02 -7.18
N ALA A 195 -13.84 -0.31 -6.28
CA ALA A 195 -14.05 -0.10 -4.85
C ALA A 195 -14.34 1.37 -4.53
N ASN A 196 -13.54 2.29 -5.08
CA ASN A 196 -13.77 3.72 -4.92
C ASN A 196 -15.15 4.14 -5.45
N ARG A 197 -15.50 3.73 -6.70
CA ARG A 197 -16.78 4.10 -7.33
C ARG A 197 -17.99 3.51 -6.63
N ARG A 198 -17.95 2.22 -6.26
CA ARG A 198 -19.12 1.49 -5.73
C ARG A 198 -19.35 1.74 -4.25
N PHE A 199 -18.29 1.87 -3.47
CA PHE A 199 -18.37 2.03 -2.02
C PHE A 199 -18.08 3.45 -1.55
N GLY A 200 -17.71 4.37 -2.46
CA GLY A 200 -17.36 5.75 -2.11
C GLY A 200 -16.13 5.87 -1.21
N VAL A 201 -15.31 4.81 -1.10
CA VAL A 201 -14.16 4.80 -0.22
C VAL A 201 -13.05 5.70 -0.76
N THR A 202 -12.49 6.56 0.10
CA THR A 202 -11.31 7.37 -0.23
C THR A 202 -10.08 6.47 -0.21
N ILE A 203 -9.21 6.55 -1.22
CA ILE A 203 -8.02 5.71 -1.30
C ILE A 203 -6.76 6.57 -1.23
N LEU A 204 -5.87 6.27 -0.29
CA LEU A 204 -4.50 6.79 -0.27
C LEU A 204 -3.54 5.66 -0.63
N LEU A 205 -2.86 5.81 -1.77
CA LEU A 205 -2.02 4.79 -2.38
C LEU A 205 -0.56 5.21 -2.38
N VAL A 206 0.33 4.34 -1.95
CA VAL A 206 1.77 4.47 -2.17
C VAL A 206 2.18 3.56 -3.31
N SER A 207 2.91 4.11 -4.27
CA SER A 207 3.53 3.33 -5.35
C SER A 207 4.84 3.99 -5.79
N HIS A 208 5.74 3.19 -6.35
CA HIS A 208 6.89 3.66 -7.13
C HIS A 208 6.67 3.46 -8.64
N GLU A 209 5.53 2.88 -9.04
CA GLU A 209 5.14 2.62 -10.40
C GLU A 209 4.30 3.78 -10.96
N MET A 210 4.86 4.51 -11.93
CA MET A 210 4.19 5.66 -12.54
C MET A 210 2.88 5.27 -13.25
N GLU A 211 2.83 4.10 -13.86
CA GLU A 211 1.65 3.62 -14.58
C GLU A 211 0.46 3.41 -13.62
N VAL A 212 0.72 2.93 -12.39
CA VAL A 212 -0.29 2.82 -11.33
C VAL A 212 -0.87 4.18 -11.00
N ILE A 213 -0.01 5.19 -10.81
CA ILE A 213 -0.40 6.56 -10.47
C ILE A 213 -1.26 7.17 -11.59
N ARG A 214 -0.80 7.10 -12.84
CA ARG A 214 -1.52 7.68 -13.99
C ARG A 214 -2.88 7.06 -14.26
N ARG A 215 -3.02 5.74 -14.02
CA ARG A 215 -4.26 5.01 -14.31
C ARG A 215 -5.30 5.12 -13.21
N LEU A 216 -4.87 5.30 -11.98
CA LEU A 216 -5.77 5.15 -10.84
C LEU A 216 -6.02 6.45 -10.09
N CYS A 217 -5.01 7.33 -9.97
CA CYS A 217 -5.08 8.47 -9.08
C CYS A 217 -5.73 9.70 -9.73
N HIS A 218 -6.47 10.46 -8.93
CA HIS A 218 -6.99 11.78 -9.32
C HIS A 218 -5.96 12.87 -9.00
N ARG A 219 -5.21 12.69 -7.92
CA ARG A 219 -4.15 13.59 -7.49
C ARG A 219 -2.94 12.80 -7.01
N VAL A 220 -1.76 13.40 -7.12
CA VAL A 220 -0.51 12.78 -6.67
C VAL A 220 0.31 13.76 -5.85
N SER A 221 0.96 13.23 -4.81
CA SER A 221 2.01 13.91 -4.03
C SER A 221 3.35 13.26 -4.33
N VAL A 222 4.32 14.05 -4.76
CA VAL A 222 5.71 13.61 -4.97
C VAL A 222 6.46 13.75 -3.66
N MET A 223 7.12 12.67 -3.23
CA MET A 223 7.83 12.64 -1.96
C MET A 223 9.32 12.36 -2.16
N GLU A 224 10.15 13.22 -1.59
CA GLU A 224 11.60 13.13 -1.63
C GLU A 224 12.20 13.48 -0.27
N GLY A 225 13.18 12.71 0.20
CA GLY A 225 13.89 12.97 1.46
C GLY A 225 12.98 13.21 2.67
N GLY A 226 11.86 12.47 2.76
CA GLY A 226 10.89 12.62 3.86
C GLY A 226 9.98 13.86 3.78
N ARG A 227 9.90 14.53 2.62
CA ARG A 227 9.07 15.73 2.40
C ARG A 227 8.18 15.55 1.18
N ILE A 228 6.98 16.13 1.19
CA ILE A 228 6.21 16.34 -0.03
C ILE A 228 6.81 17.56 -0.71
N VAL A 229 7.33 17.37 -1.93
CA VAL A 229 7.99 18.42 -2.72
C VAL A 229 7.08 18.99 -3.80
N GLU A 230 6.07 18.21 -4.24
CA GLU A 230 5.11 18.63 -5.25
C GLU A 230 3.75 17.93 -5.03
N GLN A 231 2.66 18.61 -5.40
CA GLN A 231 1.32 18.03 -5.46
C GLN A 231 0.66 18.43 -6.78
N LEU A 232 0.09 17.46 -7.49
CA LEU A 232 -0.45 17.62 -8.83
C LEU A 232 -1.86 17.00 -8.92
N ASP A 233 -2.75 17.69 -9.61
CA ASP A 233 -4.00 17.10 -10.11
C ASP A 233 -3.70 16.39 -11.43
N ILE A 234 -4.08 15.12 -11.51
CA ILE A 234 -3.86 14.25 -12.67
C ILE A 234 -5.14 13.49 -13.05
N ALA A 235 -6.31 14.00 -12.65
CA ALA A 235 -7.59 13.34 -12.91
C ALA A 235 -7.81 12.96 -14.38
N ASP A 236 -7.22 13.73 -15.30
CA ASP A 236 -7.26 13.47 -16.75
C ASP A 236 -6.12 12.54 -17.23
N GLY A 237 -5.33 11.97 -16.33
CA GLY A 237 -4.13 11.17 -16.63
C GLY A 237 -2.98 11.99 -17.23
N ARG A 238 -3.13 13.34 -17.27
CA ARG A 238 -2.10 14.25 -17.80
C ARG A 238 -1.19 14.72 -16.67
N ILE A 239 0.10 14.65 -16.93
CA ILE A 239 1.12 15.18 -16.03
C ILE A 239 1.57 16.52 -16.60
N PRO A 240 1.50 17.63 -15.82
CA PRO A 240 1.92 18.94 -16.29
C PRO A 240 3.39 18.94 -16.75
N GLU A 241 3.67 19.52 -17.92
CA GLU A 241 5.04 19.73 -18.39
C GLU A 241 5.79 20.65 -17.41
N GLY A 242 7.07 20.32 -17.15
CA GLY A 242 7.91 21.07 -16.21
C GLY A 242 7.69 20.73 -14.74
N SER A 243 6.77 19.81 -14.41
CA SER A 243 6.65 19.27 -13.07
C SER A 243 7.83 18.37 -12.71
N GLN A 244 8.14 18.24 -11.41
CA GLN A 244 9.15 17.29 -10.95
C GLN A 244 8.77 15.86 -11.30
N LEU A 245 7.48 15.55 -11.31
CA LEU A 245 6.94 14.28 -11.75
C LEU A 245 7.21 14.04 -13.24
N ALA A 246 7.08 15.06 -14.11
CA ALA A 246 7.39 14.97 -15.53
C ALA A 246 8.90 14.77 -15.78
N SER A 247 9.74 15.45 -15.00
CA SER A 247 11.20 15.27 -15.02
C SER A 247 11.58 13.83 -14.67
N TRP A 248 11.00 13.25 -13.65
CA TRP A 248 11.24 11.85 -13.29
C TRP A 248 10.81 10.88 -14.39
N LEU A 249 9.73 11.18 -15.11
CA LEU A 249 9.29 10.36 -16.26
C LEU A 249 10.30 10.37 -17.41
N SER A 250 10.91 11.52 -17.71
CA SER A 250 11.93 11.61 -18.74
C SER A 250 13.20 10.84 -18.36
N ASP A 251 13.59 10.88 -17.09
CA ASP A 251 14.75 10.18 -16.58
C ASP A 251 14.54 8.65 -16.53
N PHE A 252 13.33 8.18 -16.18
CA PHE A 252 12.98 6.75 -16.22
C PHE A 252 12.68 6.22 -17.61
N GLY A 253 12.17 7.05 -18.53
CA GLY A 253 11.97 6.68 -19.93
C GLY A 253 13.27 6.51 -20.72
N ALA A 254 14.36 7.12 -20.25
CA ALA A 254 15.69 6.98 -20.83
C ALA A 254 16.45 5.75 -20.30
N VAL A 255 16.04 5.17 -19.19
CA VAL A 255 16.60 3.90 -18.68
C VAL A 255 15.81 2.76 -19.30
N GLY A 256 16.19 2.36 -20.52
CA GLY A 256 15.83 1.06 -21.07
C GLY A 256 16.19 -0.07 -20.08
N PRO A 257 15.63 -1.29 -20.24
CA PRO A 257 15.84 -2.38 -19.28
C PRO A 257 17.36 -2.53 -19.05
N ALA A 258 17.76 -2.45 -17.78
CA ALA A 258 19.14 -2.59 -17.37
C ALA A 258 19.71 -3.83 -18.05
N ALA A 259 20.76 -3.64 -18.86
CA ALA A 259 21.48 -4.72 -19.49
C ALA A 259 21.85 -5.73 -18.40
N SER A 260 21.42 -6.97 -18.57
CA SER A 260 21.80 -8.08 -17.70
C SER A 260 23.31 -8.05 -17.51
N PRO A 261 23.84 -8.19 -16.28
CA PRO A 261 25.28 -8.22 -16.08
C PRO A 261 25.83 -9.36 -16.93
N SER A 262 26.77 -9.01 -17.82
CA SER A 262 27.51 -9.95 -18.63
C SER A 262 28.12 -11.01 -17.72
N PRO A 263 28.05 -12.32 -18.04
CA PRO A 263 28.63 -13.35 -17.18
C PRO A 263 30.13 -13.06 -17.05
N ALA A 264 30.56 -12.82 -15.81
CA ALA A 264 31.96 -12.64 -15.49
C ALA A 264 32.75 -13.85 -16.01
N THR A 265 33.72 -13.59 -16.88
CA THR A 265 34.72 -14.54 -17.37
C THR A 265 35.34 -15.23 -16.16
N ARG A 266 35.12 -16.53 -16.05
CA ARG A 266 35.85 -17.35 -15.08
C ARG A 266 37.31 -17.31 -15.43
N PRO A 267 38.23 -17.07 -14.49
CA PRO A 267 39.65 -17.33 -14.71
C PRO A 267 39.87 -18.85 -14.81
N ASP A 268 40.55 -19.26 -15.88
CA ASP A 268 41.06 -20.60 -16.08
C ASP A 268 41.89 -21.06 -14.85
N ALA A 269 41.41 -22.11 -14.20
CA ALA A 269 42.22 -22.86 -13.24
C ALA A 269 42.62 -24.16 -13.93
N ALA A 270 43.86 -24.14 -14.47
CA ALA A 270 44.54 -25.32 -14.90
C ALA A 270 45.00 -26.18 -13.70
N ALA A 271 44.70 -27.46 -13.79
CA ALA A 271 45.38 -28.66 -13.34
C ALA A 271 46.01 -28.72 -11.93
N THR A 272 45.57 -29.65 -11.13
CA THR A 272 46.31 -30.93 -10.87
C THR A 272 45.46 -31.88 -10.02
N PRO A 273 45.52 -33.20 -10.26
CA PRO A 273 44.75 -34.20 -9.52
C PRO A 273 45.58 -34.69 -8.32
N HIS A 274 44.98 -34.71 -7.14
CA HIS A 274 45.48 -35.56 -6.04
C HIS A 274 44.46 -36.61 -5.67
N HIS A 275 44.81 -37.83 -6.02
CA HIS A 275 44.36 -39.07 -5.41
C HIS A 275 44.43 -39.00 -3.88
N PHE A 276 43.39 -39.36 -3.20
CA PHE A 276 43.49 -40.05 -1.92
C PHE A 276 42.35 -41.06 -1.78
N ALA A 277 42.77 -42.22 -1.33
CA ALA A 277 42.09 -43.48 -1.30
C ALA A 277 41.00 -43.59 -0.22
N LEU A 278 40.11 -44.56 -0.45
CA LEU A 278 39.18 -45.15 0.52
C LEU A 278 39.92 -45.60 1.79
N GLU A 279 39.34 -45.41 2.94
CA GLU A 279 39.33 -46.41 4.01
C GLU A 279 37.97 -46.37 4.73
N ALA A 280 37.35 -47.57 4.71
CA ALA A 280 36.20 -47.92 5.51
C ALA A 280 36.69 -48.47 6.85
N ALA A 281 36.03 -48.13 7.94
CA ALA A 281 35.94 -48.99 9.13
C ALA A 281 34.82 -48.50 10.08
N HIS A 282 33.93 -49.39 10.28
CA HIS A 282 33.07 -49.71 11.41
C HIS A 282 33.36 -49.04 12.77
N ALA A 283 32.32 -48.43 13.38
CA ALA A 283 31.73 -48.83 14.67
C ALA A 283 30.41 -48.08 14.88
#